data_ae116451899f5d06414b8edbf211a366
#
_entry.id   ae116451899f5d06414b8edbf211a366
#
_cell.length_a   1.000
_cell.length_b   1.000
_cell.length_c   1.000
_cell.angle_alpha   90.00
_cell.angle_beta   90.00
_cell.angle_gamma   90.00
#
_symmetry.space_group_name_H-M   'P 1'
#
loop_
_entity.id
_entity.type
_entity.pdbx_description
1 polymer ?
#
loop_
_entity_poly.entity_id
_entity_poly.type
_entity_poly.pdbx_seq_one_letter_code
_entity_poly.pdbx_strand_id
1 'polypeptide(L)'
;MWREAAGKVTDMIAPLAYRKAKSHDSGFIMMCSLGNGYRLTVKPEYKEGLLHAADSLAMLYNPVVGTILSWPGMVKKENWPHNTIIDNMMNLELLFWAARNGGGQYLYDIACKHAETTMKHQFRKDYSCYHVAVYDTLDGHFIKGVTHQGLSDDSMWARGQAWAIYG
;
A
#
# COMPACT_ATOMS: atom_id res chain seq x y z
N MET A 1 24.26 20.31 5.68
CA MET A 1 22.99 21.05 5.44
C MET A 1 21.85 20.16 4.96
N TRP A 2 21.84 19.61 3.71
CA TRP A 2 20.69 18.80 3.22
C TRP A 2 20.47 17.50 4.01
N ARG A 3 21.54 16.76 4.34
CA ARG A 3 21.46 15.54 5.16
C ARG A 3 20.81 15.78 6.53
N GLU A 4 21.20 16.88 7.18
CA GLU A 4 20.67 17.25 8.48
C GLU A 4 19.21 17.68 8.38
N ALA A 5 18.85 18.48 7.37
CA ALA A 5 17.46 18.90 7.15
C ALA A 5 16.57 17.69 6.86
N ALA A 6 17.00 16.78 5.99
CA ALA A 6 16.27 15.55 5.70
C ALA A 6 16.09 14.68 6.95
N GLY A 7 17.14 14.53 7.78
CA GLY A 7 17.06 13.80 9.05
C GLY A 7 16.02 14.40 10.00
N LYS A 8 16.02 15.71 10.19
CA LYS A 8 15.03 16.40 11.04
C LYS A 8 13.60 16.16 10.57
N VAL A 9 13.33 16.24 9.25
CA VAL A 9 11.99 15.98 8.70
C VAL A 9 11.60 14.51 8.89
N THR A 10 12.53 13.58 8.66
CA THR A 10 12.29 12.15 8.87
C THR A 10 11.97 11.86 10.35
N ASP A 11 12.72 12.44 11.28
CA ASP A 11 12.49 12.29 12.71
C ASP A 11 11.11 12.85 13.15
N MET A 12 10.61 13.91 12.50
CA MET A 12 9.26 14.44 12.74
C MET A 12 8.15 13.49 12.27
N ILE A 13 8.40 12.70 11.23
CA ILE A 13 7.44 11.73 10.67
C ILE A 13 7.48 10.41 11.44
N ALA A 14 8.62 10.03 11.99
CA ALA A 14 8.85 8.74 12.64
C ALA A 14 7.75 8.31 13.65
N PRO A 15 7.16 9.18 14.48
CA PRO A 15 6.10 8.79 15.40
C PRO A 15 4.82 8.28 14.73
N LEU A 16 4.60 8.56 13.43
CA LEU A 16 3.45 8.06 12.69
C LEU A 16 3.54 6.55 12.45
N ALA A 17 4.75 5.98 12.43
CA ALA A 17 4.99 4.56 12.25
C ALA A 17 4.34 3.69 13.34
N TYR A 18 4.18 4.24 14.55
CA TYR A 18 3.58 3.56 15.70
C TYR A 18 2.06 3.74 15.82
N ARG A 19 1.45 4.40 14.85
CA ARG A 19 -0.01 4.61 14.81
C ARG A 19 -0.68 3.51 13.98
N LYS A 20 -1.91 3.16 14.36
CA LYS A 20 -2.74 2.26 13.55
C LYS A 20 -2.97 2.88 12.16
N ALA A 21 -2.73 2.11 11.11
CA ALA A 21 -2.99 2.53 9.75
C ALA A 21 -4.48 2.86 9.55
N LYS A 22 -4.76 4.06 9.05
CA LYS A 22 -6.12 4.53 8.74
C LYS A 22 -6.41 4.48 7.25
N SER A 23 -5.38 4.33 6.43
CA SER A 23 -5.42 4.12 4.99
C SER A 23 -4.14 3.41 4.55
N HIS A 24 -4.13 2.90 3.34
CA HIS A 24 -2.95 2.29 2.74
C HIS A 24 -1.75 3.26 2.61
N ASP A 25 -1.99 4.57 2.56
CA ASP A 25 -0.94 5.59 2.40
C ASP A 25 0.16 5.49 3.46
N SER A 26 -0.16 4.95 4.63
CA SER A 26 0.82 4.74 5.69
C SER A 26 2.01 3.88 5.25
N GLY A 27 1.82 2.96 4.31
CA GLY A 27 2.88 2.09 3.81
C GLY A 27 3.98 2.85 3.09
N PHE A 28 3.65 3.54 2.00
CA PHE A 28 4.70 4.24 1.25
C PHE A 28 5.15 5.55 1.88
N ILE A 29 4.32 6.19 2.73
CA ILE A 29 4.79 7.31 3.56
C ILE A 29 6.00 6.86 4.39
N MET A 30 5.89 5.72 5.07
CA MET A 30 6.97 5.20 5.91
C MET A 30 8.16 4.73 5.07
N MET A 31 7.93 4.04 3.96
CA MET A 31 9.03 3.57 3.12
C MET A 31 9.78 4.72 2.45
N CYS A 32 9.08 5.74 1.95
CA CYS A 32 9.70 6.93 1.37
C CYS A 32 10.46 7.80 2.39
N SER A 33 10.05 7.80 3.67
CA SER A 33 10.71 8.59 4.73
C SER A 33 11.70 7.75 5.54
N LEU A 34 11.22 6.91 6.45
CA LEU A 34 12.05 6.08 7.32
C LEU A 34 12.88 5.07 6.53
N GLY A 35 12.32 4.50 5.44
CA GLY A 35 13.02 3.55 4.58
C GLY A 35 14.28 4.17 3.97
N ASN A 36 14.15 5.35 3.36
CA ASN A 36 15.30 6.09 2.85
C ASN A 36 16.23 6.55 3.98
N GLY A 37 15.66 6.99 5.12
CA GLY A 37 16.43 7.35 6.30
C GLY A 37 17.28 6.17 6.80
N TYR A 38 16.70 4.99 6.93
CA TYR A 38 17.41 3.77 7.34
C TYR A 38 18.50 3.37 6.33
N ARG A 39 18.18 3.34 5.05
CA ARG A 39 19.14 3.01 3.97
C ARG A 39 20.39 3.91 4.01
N LEU A 40 20.24 5.19 4.38
CA LEU A 40 21.32 6.17 4.38
C LEU A 40 22.04 6.32 5.72
N THR A 41 21.44 5.92 6.83
CA THR A 41 21.97 6.19 8.18
C THR A 41 22.11 4.95 9.05
N VAL A 42 21.41 3.88 8.71
CA VAL A 42 21.34 2.62 9.49
C VAL A 42 20.85 2.85 10.93
N LYS A 43 20.10 3.92 11.19
CA LYS A 43 19.53 4.21 12.53
C LYS A 43 18.56 3.08 12.93
N PRO A 44 18.78 2.39 14.07
CA PRO A 44 17.91 1.30 14.52
C PRO A 44 16.46 1.72 14.71
N GLU A 45 16.21 2.94 15.14
CA GLU A 45 14.87 3.49 15.40
C GLU A 45 14.04 3.56 14.11
N TYR A 46 14.68 3.83 12.98
CA TYR A 46 13.98 3.81 11.68
C TYR A 46 13.60 2.39 11.27
N LYS A 47 14.48 1.42 11.52
CA LYS A 47 14.18 0.01 11.27
C LYS A 47 12.98 -0.45 12.11
N GLU A 48 13.00 -0.15 13.40
CA GLU A 48 11.91 -0.49 14.32
C GLU A 48 10.59 0.13 13.86
N GLY A 49 10.58 1.42 13.53
CA GLY A 49 9.42 2.12 13.00
C GLY A 49 8.87 1.49 11.71
N LEU A 50 9.75 1.08 10.78
CA LEU A 50 9.33 0.39 9.55
C LEU A 50 8.67 -0.96 9.82
N LEU A 51 9.17 -1.74 10.76
CA LEU A 51 8.56 -3.03 11.15
C LEU A 51 7.17 -2.80 11.74
N HIS A 52 7.01 -1.84 12.66
CA HIS A 52 5.71 -1.46 13.20
C HIS A 52 4.74 -0.96 12.13
N ALA A 53 5.22 -0.16 11.18
CA ALA A 53 4.40 0.34 10.10
C ALA A 53 3.91 -0.79 9.17
N ALA A 54 4.77 -1.78 8.88
CA ALA A 54 4.42 -2.94 8.09
C ALA A 54 3.33 -3.79 8.77
N ASP A 55 3.47 -4.05 10.06
CA ASP A 55 2.46 -4.76 10.86
C ASP A 55 1.13 -4.00 10.89
N SER A 56 1.19 -2.68 11.08
CA SER A 56 0.01 -1.82 11.10
C SER A 56 -0.70 -1.78 9.75
N LEU A 57 0.05 -1.74 8.64
CA LEU A 57 -0.49 -1.81 7.28
C LEU A 57 -1.15 -3.19 7.02
N ALA A 58 -0.51 -4.27 7.46
CA ALA A 58 -1.03 -5.63 7.32
C ALA A 58 -2.40 -5.82 7.99
N MET A 59 -2.75 -5.03 9.00
CA MET A 59 -4.09 -5.05 9.62
C MET A 59 -5.22 -4.62 8.68
N LEU A 60 -4.91 -3.96 7.56
CA LEU A 60 -5.87 -3.61 6.51
C LEU A 60 -6.07 -4.73 5.48
N TYR A 61 -5.29 -5.81 5.58
CA TYR A 61 -5.40 -6.94 4.66
C TYR A 61 -6.66 -7.76 4.93
N ASN A 62 -7.37 -8.10 3.85
CA ASN A 62 -8.50 -9.03 3.91
C ASN A 62 -8.12 -10.34 3.20
N PRO A 63 -8.00 -11.46 3.93
CA PRO A 63 -7.57 -12.73 3.36
C PRO A 63 -8.59 -13.35 2.39
N VAL A 64 -9.89 -13.02 2.48
CA VAL A 64 -10.91 -13.49 1.56
C VAL A 64 -10.75 -12.82 0.21
N VAL A 65 -10.48 -11.51 0.20
CA VAL A 65 -10.23 -10.73 -1.03
C VAL A 65 -8.80 -10.94 -1.56
N GLY A 66 -7.85 -11.09 -0.65
CA GLY A 66 -6.43 -11.20 -0.99
C GLY A 66 -5.74 -9.86 -1.24
N THR A 67 -6.29 -8.75 -0.74
CA THR A 67 -5.71 -7.40 -0.89
C THR A 67 -5.82 -6.56 0.37
N ILE A 68 -5.04 -5.48 0.42
CA ILE A 68 -5.07 -4.46 1.47
C ILE A 68 -6.19 -3.46 1.15
N LEU A 69 -7.07 -3.21 2.10
CA LEU A 69 -8.10 -2.17 2.02
C LEU A 69 -7.45 -0.78 1.93
N SER A 70 -7.76 -0.04 0.88
CA SER A 70 -7.15 1.28 0.68
C SER A 70 -7.78 2.35 1.55
N TRP A 71 -9.08 2.49 1.47
CA TRP A 71 -9.81 3.58 2.10
C TRP A 71 -10.99 3.06 2.93
N PRO A 72 -10.80 2.80 4.23
CA PRO A 72 -11.89 2.36 5.11
C PRO A 72 -13.12 3.29 5.10
N GLY A 73 -12.91 4.59 4.94
CA GLY A 73 -13.99 5.58 4.86
C GLY A 73 -14.90 5.42 3.63
N MET A 74 -14.36 4.92 2.51
CA MET A 74 -15.12 4.73 1.27
C MET A 74 -16.06 3.51 1.32
N VAL A 75 -15.86 2.59 2.26
CA VAL A 75 -16.75 1.44 2.47
C VAL A 75 -18.20 1.90 2.65
N LYS A 76 -18.43 2.91 3.48
CA LYS A 76 -19.77 3.47 3.70
C LYS A 76 -20.15 4.53 2.68
N LYS A 77 -19.21 5.40 2.33
CA LYS A 77 -19.48 6.58 1.48
C LYS A 77 -19.87 6.19 0.06
N GLU A 78 -19.14 5.23 -0.53
CA GLU A 78 -19.31 4.82 -1.92
C GLU A 78 -19.97 3.43 -2.05
N ASN A 79 -20.34 2.81 -0.93
CA ASN A 79 -20.80 1.42 -0.89
C ASN A 79 -19.82 0.46 -1.57
N TRP A 80 -18.51 0.61 -1.25
CA TRP A 80 -17.44 -0.27 -1.72
C TRP A 80 -17.02 -1.20 -0.57
N PRO A 81 -17.54 -2.43 -0.47
CA PRO A 81 -17.32 -3.31 0.68
C PRO A 81 -15.84 -3.54 0.98
N HIS A 82 -15.03 -3.73 -0.06
CA HIS A 82 -13.57 -3.68 -0.01
C HIS A 82 -13.06 -2.98 -1.26
N ASN A 83 -12.27 -1.94 -1.05
CA ASN A 83 -11.69 -1.16 -2.15
C ASN A 83 -10.18 -1.22 -2.10
N THR A 84 -9.57 -1.50 -3.24
CA THR A 84 -8.12 -1.54 -3.41
C THR A 84 -7.74 -0.64 -4.56
N ILE A 85 -6.98 0.42 -4.28
CA ILE A 85 -6.45 1.27 -5.35
C ILE A 85 -5.09 0.76 -5.81
N ILE A 86 -4.77 1.07 -7.05
CA ILE A 86 -3.52 0.61 -7.68
C ILE A 86 -2.27 1.14 -6.98
N ASP A 87 -2.36 2.25 -6.30
CA ASP A 87 -1.31 2.86 -5.46
C ASP A 87 -0.81 1.91 -4.36
N ASN A 88 -1.64 0.93 -3.95
CA ASN A 88 -1.23 -0.09 -2.98
C ASN A 88 -0.03 -0.91 -3.42
N MET A 89 0.27 -0.98 -4.72
CA MET A 89 1.47 -1.63 -5.23
C MET A 89 2.74 -1.01 -4.64
N MET A 90 2.73 0.30 -4.35
CA MET A 90 3.84 0.99 -3.68
C MET A 90 4.13 0.48 -2.27
N ASN A 91 3.14 -0.12 -1.61
CA ASN A 91 3.28 -0.62 -0.24
C ASN A 91 3.98 -1.98 -0.18
N LEU A 92 4.07 -2.70 -1.30
CA LEU A 92 4.71 -4.03 -1.35
C LEU A 92 6.20 -3.95 -0.99
N GLU A 93 6.86 -2.86 -1.35
CA GLU A 93 8.25 -2.61 -0.98
C GLU A 93 8.45 -2.66 0.54
N LEU A 94 7.57 -2.00 1.32
CA LEU A 94 7.63 -2.03 2.79
C LEU A 94 7.42 -3.45 3.32
N LEU A 95 6.42 -4.17 2.81
CA LEU A 95 6.09 -5.52 3.29
C LEU A 95 7.21 -6.52 2.99
N PHE A 96 7.75 -6.52 1.77
CA PHE A 96 8.88 -7.38 1.40
C PHE A 96 10.14 -7.01 2.18
N TRP A 97 10.40 -5.71 2.36
CA TRP A 97 11.54 -5.24 3.15
C TRP A 97 11.40 -5.69 4.62
N ALA A 98 10.24 -5.50 5.23
CA ALA A 98 9.99 -5.87 6.62
C ALA A 98 10.16 -7.38 6.83
N ALA A 99 9.60 -8.22 5.96
CA ALA A 99 9.75 -9.67 6.03
C ALA A 99 11.23 -10.12 6.01
N ARG A 100 12.08 -9.43 5.25
CA ARG A 100 13.53 -9.73 5.16
C ARG A 100 14.36 -9.12 6.29
N ASN A 101 13.80 -8.20 7.06
CA ASN A 101 14.54 -7.45 8.08
C ASN A 101 14.10 -7.74 9.53
N GLY A 102 13.37 -8.83 9.75
CA GLY A 102 12.97 -9.29 11.08
C GLY A 102 11.46 -9.23 11.33
N GLY A 103 10.66 -8.85 10.35
CA GLY A 103 9.21 -9.03 10.35
C GLY A 103 8.80 -10.48 10.08
N GLY A 104 7.53 -10.80 10.30
CA GLY A 104 6.99 -12.14 10.08
C GLY A 104 6.86 -12.51 8.60
N GLN A 105 6.94 -13.82 8.30
CA GLN A 105 6.75 -14.35 6.94
C GLN A 105 5.40 -13.95 6.34
N TYR A 106 4.36 -13.78 7.17
CA TYR A 106 3.04 -13.36 6.72
C TYR A 106 3.03 -12.03 5.94
N LEU A 107 3.99 -11.12 6.20
CA LEU A 107 4.13 -9.88 5.45
C LEU A 107 4.51 -10.14 3.98
N TYR A 108 5.41 -11.09 3.77
CA TYR A 108 5.77 -11.55 2.43
C TYR A 108 4.58 -12.20 1.72
N ASP A 109 3.86 -13.07 2.42
CA ASP A 109 2.70 -13.79 1.88
C ASP A 109 1.56 -12.82 1.50
N ILE A 110 1.31 -11.80 2.34
CA ILE A 110 0.36 -10.70 2.04
C ILE A 110 0.80 -9.96 0.78
N ALA A 111 2.07 -9.59 0.67
CA ALA A 111 2.58 -8.86 -0.48
C ALA A 111 2.43 -9.65 -1.78
N CYS A 112 2.80 -10.93 -1.78
CA CYS A 112 2.62 -11.81 -2.93
C CYS A 112 1.15 -11.94 -3.31
N LYS A 113 0.28 -12.21 -2.34
CA LYS A 113 -1.16 -12.40 -2.60
C LYS A 113 -1.81 -11.12 -3.13
N HIS A 114 -1.42 -9.96 -2.56
CA HIS A 114 -1.88 -8.67 -3.05
C HIS A 114 -1.49 -8.44 -4.52
N ALA A 115 -0.22 -8.68 -4.87
CA ALA A 115 0.27 -8.54 -6.24
C ALA A 115 -0.48 -9.45 -7.21
N GLU A 116 -0.64 -10.74 -6.88
CA GLU A 116 -1.39 -11.71 -7.69
C GLU A 116 -2.83 -11.28 -7.95
N THR A 117 -3.53 -10.82 -6.88
CA THR A 117 -4.92 -10.38 -6.99
C THR A 117 -5.03 -9.10 -7.83
N THR A 118 -4.09 -8.17 -7.67
CA THR A 118 -4.00 -6.94 -8.48
C THR A 118 -3.75 -7.28 -9.95
N MET A 119 -2.80 -8.14 -10.26
CA MET A 119 -2.53 -8.59 -11.63
C MET A 119 -3.76 -9.21 -12.28
N LYS A 120 -4.53 -9.99 -11.54
CA LYS A 120 -5.71 -10.69 -12.05
C LYS A 120 -6.88 -9.75 -12.33
N HIS A 121 -7.09 -8.70 -11.52
CA HIS A 121 -8.34 -7.96 -11.54
C HIS A 121 -8.20 -6.47 -11.86
N GLN A 122 -7.05 -5.84 -11.59
CA GLN A 122 -6.88 -4.42 -11.84
C GLN A 122 -6.29 -4.08 -13.21
N PHE A 123 -5.70 -5.05 -13.90
CA PHE A 123 -5.24 -4.85 -15.28
C PHE A 123 -6.32 -5.24 -16.29
N ARG A 124 -6.53 -4.38 -17.27
CA ARG A 124 -7.38 -4.65 -18.42
C ARG A 124 -6.62 -5.47 -19.48
N LYS A 125 -7.32 -5.94 -20.51
CA LYS A 125 -6.72 -6.73 -21.61
C LYS A 125 -5.65 -5.96 -22.41
N ASP A 126 -5.72 -4.64 -22.41
CA ASP A 126 -4.76 -3.75 -23.07
C ASP A 126 -3.61 -3.32 -22.14
N TYR A 127 -3.49 -3.96 -20.96
CA TYR A 127 -2.51 -3.68 -19.92
C TYR A 127 -2.66 -2.33 -19.21
N SER A 128 -3.67 -1.55 -19.52
CA SER A 128 -4.03 -0.41 -18.68
C SER A 128 -4.63 -0.89 -17.35
N CYS A 129 -4.53 -0.09 -16.28
CA CYS A 129 -5.08 -0.48 -14.99
C CYS A 129 -6.30 0.37 -14.58
N TYR A 130 -7.21 -0.27 -13.83
CA TYR A 130 -8.22 0.46 -13.06
C TYR A 130 -7.55 1.19 -11.91
N HIS A 131 -8.04 2.41 -11.58
CA HIS A 131 -7.60 3.08 -10.37
C HIS A 131 -8.05 2.31 -9.12
N VAL A 132 -9.31 1.95 -9.05
CA VAL A 132 -9.93 1.26 -7.91
C VAL A 132 -10.53 -0.06 -8.36
N ALA A 133 -10.20 -1.14 -7.68
CA ALA A 133 -10.90 -2.40 -7.74
C ALA A 133 -11.79 -2.54 -6.50
N VAL A 134 -13.05 -2.91 -6.72
CA VAL A 134 -14.02 -3.14 -5.64
C VAL A 134 -14.34 -4.63 -5.57
N TYR A 135 -14.33 -5.18 -4.35
CA TYR A 135 -14.54 -6.61 -4.10
C TYR A 135 -15.64 -6.84 -3.07
N ASP A 136 -16.30 -7.99 -3.17
CA ASP A 136 -17.14 -8.51 -2.11
C ASP A 136 -16.28 -9.08 -0.97
N THR A 137 -16.69 -8.87 0.27
CA THR A 137 -15.96 -9.36 1.44
C THR A 137 -16.38 -10.75 1.89
N LEU A 138 -17.45 -11.30 1.34
CA LEU A 138 -17.98 -12.63 1.72
C LEU A 138 -17.23 -13.75 0.98
N ASP A 139 -16.97 -13.57 -0.31
CA ASP A 139 -16.35 -14.57 -1.17
C ASP A 139 -15.13 -14.05 -1.95
N GLY A 140 -14.82 -12.76 -1.85
CA GLY A 140 -13.66 -12.13 -2.49
C GLY A 140 -13.82 -11.86 -3.99
N HIS A 141 -15.01 -12.03 -4.57
CA HIS A 141 -15.16 -11.79 -6.00
C HIS A 141 -14.99 -10.31 -6.37
N PHE A 142 -14.44 -10.08 -7.56
CA PHE A 142 -14.30 -8.75 -8.14
C PHE A 142 -15.67 -8.24 -8.61
N ILE A 143 -16.12 -7.12 -8.05
CA ILE A 143 -17.41 -6.51 -8.38
C ILE A 143 -17.26 -5.58 -9.59
N LYS A 144 -16.29 -4.65 -9.51
CA LYS A 144 -16.10 -3.63 -10.57
C LYS A 144 -14.74 -2.95 -10.46
N GLY A 145 -14.27 -2.42 -11.60
CA GLY A 145 -13.19 -1.45 -11.66
C GLY A 145 -13.75 -0.06 -11.89
N VAL A 146 -13.28 0.93 -11.13
CA VAL A 146 -13.71 2.34 -11.22
C VAL A 146 -12.53 3.28 -11.09
N THR A 147 -12.76 4.56 -11.30
CA THR A 147 -11.80 5.61 -10.99
C THR A 147 -12.29 6.51 -9.86
N HIS A 148 -11.35 7.16 -9.17
CA HIS A 148 -11.60 8.22 -8.20
C HIS A 148 -10.82 9.49 -8.55
N GLN A 149 -9.64 9.35 -9.16
CA GLN A 149 -8.76 10.45 -9.55
C GLN A 149 -8.53 10.53 -11.08
N GLY A 150 -8.93 9.52 -11.83
CA GLY A 150 -8.89 9.52 -13.29
C GLY A 150 -10.07 10.26 -13.92
N LEU A 151 -10.03 10.38 -15.24
CA LEU A 151 -11.04 11.10 -16.01
C LEU A 151 -12.40 10.35 -16.03
N SER A 152 -12.36 9.04 -16.24
CA SER A 152 -13.53 8.14 -16.25
C SER A 152 -13.12 6.71 -15.90
N ASP A 153 -14.10 5.85 -15.61
CA ASP A 153 -13.86 4.45 -15.26
C ASP A 153 -13.18 3.67 -16.41
N ASP A 154 -13.40 4.08 -17.63
CA ASP A 154 -12.80 3.48 -18.83
C ASP A 154 -11.42 4.08 -19.18
N SER A 155 -11.04 5.18 -18.54
CA SER A 155 -9.75 5.83 -18.80
C SER A 155 -8.61 5.19 -17.98
N MET A 156 -7.39 5.38 -18.48
CA MET A 156 -6.18 5.10 -17.74
C MET A 156 -5.74 6.37 -16.98
N TRP A 157 -5.56 6.23 -15.66
CA TRP A 157 -4.97 7.29 -14.85
C TRP A 157 -3.44 7.12 -14.85
N ALA A 158 -2.73 8.05 -15.50
CA ALA A 158 -1.28 7.94 -15.78
C ALA A 158 -0.43 7.66 -14.53
N ARG A 159 -0.69 8.36 -13.41
CA ARG A 159 0.04 8.13 -12.16
C ARG A 159 -0.24 6.72 -11.60
N GLY A 160 -1.48 6.26 -11.63
CA GLY A 160 -1.84 4.91 -11.22
C GLY A 160 -1.17 3.84 -12.06
N GLN A 161 -1.09 4.04 -13.37
CA GLN A 161 -0.36 3.13 -14.26
C GLN A 161 1.13 3.07 -13.91
N ALA A 162 1.74 4.20 -13.53
CA ALA A 162 3.13 4.22 -13.07
C ALA A 162 3.31 3.42 -11.76
N TRP A 163 2.38 3.54 -10.82
CA TRP A 163 2.40 2.74 -9.58
C TRP A 163 2.28 1.24 -9.85
N ALA A 164 1.40 0.87 -10.79
CA ALA A 164 1.21 -0.53 -11.21
C ALA A 164 2.49 -1.16 -11.79
N ILE A 165 3.30 -0.38 -12.49
CA ILE A 165 4.55 -0.85 -13.12
C ILE A 165 5.70 -0.87 -12.13
N TYR A 166 5.74 0.09 -11.18
CA TYR A 166 6.80 0.19 -10.19
C TYR A 166 6.73 -0.93 -9.14
N GLY A 167 5.54 -1.18 -8.58
CA GLY A 167 5.32 -2.18 -7.54
C GLY A 167 5.26 -3.59 -8.05
#